data_56179274dbad70b40f0e254db6b77159
#
_entry.id   56179274dbad70b40f0e254db6b77159
#
_cell.length_a   1.000
_cell.length_b   1.000
_cell.length_c   1.000
_cell.angle_alpha   90.00
_cell.angle_beta   90.00
_cell.angle_gamma   90.00
#
_symmetry.space_group_name_H-M   'P 1'
#
loop_
_entity.id
_entity.type
_entity.pdbx_description
1 polymer ?
#
loop_
_entity_poly.entity_id
_entity_poly.type
_entity_poly.pdbx_seq_one_letter_code
_entity_poly.pdbx_strand_id
1 'polypeptide(L)'
;MHDIRLIRDDPEAFDAGLARRGLPPMAPDLLALDEKRRAVITELQAGQTRRNEASKAIGAAKAAKDEATASALMAEVATLKTRLPELEEEERAAEAALNDALAAIPNLPLDDVPAGADEDDNQLMHERGPKPVFGFDIREHDAIGPGLGLDFETGVALAGARFTLVRGAAARLNRALGQFGLDVLTRYHGYEEVVPPLLVRSEAMFGTGQLPKFAEDLFQTTDGRWLIPTSEVSLTNIVREKILAADELPLRFTALTPCFRSEAGAAGRDTRGFIRQHQFEKAEMVSIVPPDQSEAEHERMTAAAEDVLTRLGLPFRRMKLCTGDMGFSAARTYDLEVWLPGQGRYREISSCSTCTDFQARRMNARFRGEDGKPAFVHTLNGSGLVVGRMMVAILENYQQEDGAVAIPDALQPYLGGLNRLEPKA
;
A
#
# COMPACT_ATOMS: atom_id res chain seq x y z
N MET A 1 -8.26 3.96 -6.93
CA MET A 1 -8.50 4.72 -8.21
C MET A 1 -9.82 5.47 -8.08
N HIS A 2 -9.90 6.67 -8.59
CA HIS A 2 -11.12 7.48 -8.50
C HIS A 2 -12.23 6.98 -9.42
N ASP A 3 -13.50 7.25 -9.05
CA ASP A 3 -14.65 7.00 -9.90
C ASP A 3 -14.92 8.22 -10.78
N ILE A 4 -14.83 8.05 -12.10
CA ILE A 4 -15.09 9.15 -13.05
C ILE A 4 -16.51 9.71 -12.94
N ARG A 5 -17.47 8.93 -12.42
CA ARG A 5 -18.83 9.42 -12.20
C ARG A 5 -18.87 10.46 -11.08
N LEU A 6 -18.14 10.21 -9.97
CA LEU A 6 -18.04 11.17 -8.87
C LEU A 6 -17.34 12.46 -9.33
N ILE A 7 -16.28 12.33 -10.15
CA ILE A 7 -15.59 13.51 -10.73
C ILE A 7 -16.53 14.31 -11.63
N ARG A 8 -17.39 13.64 -12.39
CA ARG A 8 -18.36 14.29 -13.27
C ARG A 8 -19.47 14.97 -12.48
N ASP A 9 -19.91 14.37 -11.36
CA ASP A 9 -20.98 14.90 -10.52
C ASP A 9 -20.52 16.13 -9.73
N ASP A 10 -19.24 16.17 -9.28
CA ASP A 10 -18.65 17.29 -8.56
C ASP A 10 -17.16 17.46 -8.89
N PRO A 11 -16.83 18.08 -10.05
CA PRO A 11 -15.45 18.30 -10.47
C PRO A 11 -14.71 19.30 -9.57
N GLU A 12 -15.43 20.27 -8.98
CA GLU A 12 -14.82 21.28 -8.10
C GLU A 12 -14.36 20.67 -6.79
N ALA A 13 -15.15 19.80 -6.16
CA ALA A 13 -14.76 19.09 -4.95
C ALA A 13 -13.56 18.14 -5.20
N PHE A 14 -13.51 17.49 -6.36
CA PHE A 14 -12.36 16.66 -6.74
C PHE A 14 -11.08 17.48 -6.87
N ASP A 15 -11.11 18.59 -7.61
CA ASP A 15 -9.97 19.48 -7.79
C ASP A 15 -9.55 20.17 -6.49
N ALA A 16 -10.49 20.51 -5.61
CA ALA A 16 -10.20 21.00 -4.27
C ALA A 16 -9.44 19.96 -3.42
N GLY A 17 -9.83 18.70 -3.51
CA GLY A 17 -9.13 17.58 -2.87
C GLY A 17 -7.69 17.41 -3.40
N LEU A 18 -7.49 17.55 -4.70
CA LEU A 18 -6.15 17.53 -5.33
C LEU A 18 -5.29 18.73 -4.89
N ALA A 19 -5.89 19.91 -4.82
CA ALA A 19 -5.21 21.13 -4.36
C ALA A 19 -4.67 20.98 -2.92
N ARG A 20 -5.39 20.27 -2.03
CA ARG A 20 -4.90 19.92 -0.69
C ARG A 20 -3.65 19.03 -0.72
N ARG A 21 -3.44 18.26 -1.81
CA ARG A 21 -2.23 17.45 -2.08
C ARG A 21 -1.15 18.21 -2.83
N GLY A 22 -1.32 19.53 -3.03
CA GLY A 22 -0.40 20.36 -3.82
C GLY A 22 -0.42 20.06 -5.33
N LEU A 23 -1.48 19.43 -5.83
CA LEU A 23 -1.63 19.08 -7.24
C LEU A 23 -2.50 20.08 -7.99
N PRO A 24 -2.26 20.27 -9.31
CA PRO A 24 -3.09 21.13 -10.13
C PRO A 24 -4.48 20.52 -10.35
N PRO A 25 -5.49 21.32 -10.80
CA PRO A 25 -6.75 20.79 -11.25
C PRO A 25 -6.59 19.78 -12.38
N MET A 26 -7.31 18.66 -12.31
CA MET A 26 -7.25 17.57 -13.30
C MET A 26 -8.63 17.16 -13.81
N ALA A 27 -9.72 17.63 -13.18
CA ALA A 27 -11.07 17.26 -13.58
C ALA A 27 -11.39 17.60 -15.05
N PRO A 28 -11.02 18.76 -15.62
CA PRO A 28 -11.32 19.07 -17.01
C PRO A 28 -10.73 18.05 -18.01
N ASP A 29 -9.48 17.64 -17.81
CA ASP A 29 -8.80 16.70 -18.71
C ASP A 29 -9.41 15.29 -18.59
N LEU A 30 -9.74 14.85 -17.37
CA LEU A 30 -10.39 13.57 -17.14
C LEU A 30 -11.80 13.52 -17.75
N LEU A 31 -12.55 14.62 -17.65
CA LEU A 31 -13.88 14.72 -18.22
C LEU A 31 -13.85 14.74 -19.74
N ALA A 32 -12.83 15.35 -20.36
CA ALA A 32 -12.63 15.29 -21.81
C ALA A 32 -12.35 13.85 -22.28
N LEU A 33 -11.53 13.07 -21.53
CA LEU A 33 -11.30 11.66 -21.81
C LEU A 33 -12.57 10.81 -21.65
N ASP A 34 -13.37 11.07 -20.60
CA ASP A 34 -14.65 10.37 -20.38
C ASP A 34 -15.68 10.72 -21.48
N GLU A 35 -15.74 11.98 -21.90
CA GLU A 35 -16.64 12.40 -23.00
C GLU A 35 -16.29 11.68 -24.30
N LYS A 36 -15.00 11.64 -24.67
CA LYS A 36 -14.52 10.90 -25.83
C LYS A 36 -14.90 9.42 -25.74
N ARG A 37 -14.64 8.77 -24.62
CA ARG A 37 -15.00 7.37 -24.39
C ARG A 37 -16.49 7.13 -24.54
N ARG A 38 -17.34 7.97 -23.93
CA ARG A 38 -18.78 7.87 -24.02
C ARG A 38 -19.32 8.08 -25.42
N ALA A 39 -18.73 8.99 -26.19
CA ALA A 39 -19.09 9.22 -27.59
C ALA A 39 -18.85 7.95 -28.43
N VAL A 40 -17.68 7.33 -28.31
CA VAL A 40 -17.34 6.09 -29.01
C VAL A 40 -18.28 4.94 -28.63
N ILE A 41 -18.54 4.75 -27.33
CA ILE A 41 -19.49 3.73 -26.84
C ILE A 41 -20.87 3.94 -27.46
N THR A 42 -21.35 5.17 -27.50
CA THR A 42 -22.67 5.50 -28.08
C THR A 42 -22.71 5.17 -29.57
N GLU A 43 -21.67 5.54 -30.36
CA GLU A 43 -21.59 5.22 -31.77
C GLU A 43 -21.54 3.70 -32.02
N LEU A 44 -20.73 2.98 -31.23
CA LEU A 44 -20.63 1.52 -31.29
C LEU A 44 -21.96 0.83 -31.04
N GLN A 45 -22.68 1.22 -29.98
CA GLN A 45 -24.00 0.67 -29.65
C GLN A 45 -25.05 0.97 -30.73
N ALA A 46 -25.05 2.19 -31.26
CA ALA A 46 -25.93 2.57 -32.35
C ALA A 46 -25.64 1.74 -33.62
N GLY A 47 -24.37 1.57 -33.98
CA GLY A 47 -23.93 0.75 -35.08
C GLY A 47 -24.30 -0.73 -34.97
N GLN A 48 -24.12 -1.29 -33.76
CA GLN A 48 -24.51 -2.69 -33.47
C GLN A 48 -26.02 -2.88 -33.58
N THR A 49 -26.80 -1.96 -33.02
CA THR A 49 -28.28 -1.97 -33.12
C THR A 49 -28.71 -1.89 -34.58
N ARG A 50 -28.16 -0.93 -35.35
CA ARG A 50 -28.48 -0.73 -36.74
C ARG A 50 -28.11 -1.93 -37.62
N ARG A 51 -26.95 -2.55 -37.39
CA ARG A 51 -26.56 -3.80 -38.07
C ARG A 51 -27.57 -4.93 -37.86
N ASN A 52 -28.07 -5.08 -36.62
CA ASN A 52 -29.05 -6.12 -36.28
C ASN A 52 -30.40 -5.85 -36.92
N GLU A 53 -30.84 -4.59 -36.97
CA GLU A 53 -32.09 -4.19 -37.66
C GLU A 53 -31.99 -4.38 -39.16
N ALA A 54 -30.91 -3.90 -39.77
CA ALA A 54 -30.67 -4.04 -41.20
C ALA A 54 -30.64 -5.53 -41.64
N SER A 55 -29.97 -6.37 -40.81
CA SER A 55 -29.89 -7.81 -41.09
C SER A 55 -31.27 -8.49 -41.08
N LYS A 56 -32.19 -8.10 -40.16
CA LYS A 56 -33.56 -8.56 -40.15
C LYS A 56 -34.37 -8.05 -41.36
N ALA A 57 -34.17 -6.75 -41.72
CA ALA A 57 -34.88 -6.13 -42.82
C ALA A 57 -34.45 -6.72 -44.20
N ILE A 58 -33.20 -7.15 -44.36
CA ILE A 58 -32.75 -7.89 -45.58
C ILE A 58 -33.58 -9.14 -45.80
N GLY A 59 -33.84 -9.91 -44.73
CA GLY A 59 -34.70 -11.10 -44.82
C GLY A 59 -36.11 -10.79 -45.28
N ALA A 60 -36.72 -9.72 -44.75
CA ALA A 60 -38.05 -9.26 -45.16
C ALA A 60 -38.11 -8.75 -46.62
N ALA A 61 -37.12 -7.93 -47.00
CA ALA A 61 -37.04 -7.41 -48.37
C ALA A 61 -36.88 -8.53 -49.41
N LYS A 62 -36.02 -9.52 -49.13
CA LYS A 62 -35.89 -10.72 -50.00
C LYS A 62 -37.15 -11.52 -50.12
N ALA A 63 -37.86 -11.72 -49.02
CA ALA A 63 -39.17 -12.40 -49.01
C ALA A 63 -40.23 -11.66 -49.85
N ALA A 64 -40.19 -10.31 -49.82
CA ALA A 64 -41.04 -9.43 -50.60
C ALA A 64 -40.58 -9.28 -52.06
N LYS A 65 -39.43 -9.86 -52.46
CA LYS A 65 -38.76 -9.70 -53.78
C LYS A 65 -38.38 -8.24 -54.09
N ASP A 66 -38.13 -7.43 -53.06
CA ASP A 66 -37.65 -6.05 -53.21
C ASP A 66 -36.11 -6.07 -53.22
N GLU A 67 -35.56 -6.30 -54.41
CA GLU A 67 -34.11 -6.41 -54.64
C GLU A 67 -33.37 -5.07 -54.42
N ALA A 68 -34.02 -3.93 -54.64
CA ALA A 68 -33.42 -2.61 -54.47
C ALA A 68 -33.16 -2.34 -52.99
N THR A 69 -34.20 -2.54 -52.11
CA THR A 69 -34.06 -2.39 -50.65
C THR A 69 -33.11 -3.44 -50.08
N ALA A 70 -33.18 -4.68 -50.55
CA ALA A 70 -32.22 -5.71 -50.08
C ALA A 70 -30.79 -5.37 -50.41
N SER A 71 -30.47 -4.88 -51.61
CA SER A 71 -29.15 -4.47 -52.01
C SER A 71 -28.59 -3.27 -51.19
N ALA A 72 -29.44 -2.25 -50.96
CA ALA A 72 -29.06 -1.09 -50.15
C ALA A 72 -28.74 -1.49 -48.71
N LEU A 73 -29.58 -2.32 -48.09
CA LEU A 73 -29.35 -2.83 -46.71
C LEU A 73 -28.10 -3.73 -46.64
N MET A 74 -27.80 -4.54 -47.66
CA MET A 74 -26.61 -5.35 -47.72
C MET A 74 -25.36 -4.49 -47.83
N ALA A 75 -25.36 -3.39 -48.59
CA ALA A 75 -24.26 -2.43 -48.64
C ALA A 75 -24.06 -1.74 -47.31
N GLU A 76 -25.12 -1.32 -46.63
CA GLU A 76 -25.06 -0.73 -45.27
C GLU A 76 -24.44 -1.72 -44.25
N VAL A 77 -24.90 -2.97 -44.23
CA VAL A 77 -24.34 -4.02 -43.37
C VAL A 77 -22.86 -4.25 -43.67
N ALA A 78 -22.45 -4.20 -44.95
CA ALA A 78 -21.05 -4.32 -45.30
C ALA A 78 -20.19 -3.17 -44.77
N THR A 79 -20.68 -1.93 -44.82
CA THR A 79 -20.02 -0.76 -44.21
C THR A 79 -19.91 -0.90 -42.70
N LEU A 80 -21.00 -1.31 -42.03
CA LEU A 80 -21.01 -1.53 -40.56
C LEU A 80 -20.06 -2.66 -40.15
N LYS A 81 -19.90 -3.70 -40.96
CA LYS A 81 -18.95 -4.78 -40.72
C LYS A 81 -17.51 -4.30 -40.63
N THR A 82 -17.15 -3.28 -41.40
CA THR A 82 -15.80 -2.66 -41.35
C THR A 82 -15.71 -1.67 -40.16
N ARG A 83 -16.71 -0.81 -39.99
CA ARG A 83 -16.68 0.26 -38.96
C ARG A 83 -16.74 -0.24 -37.52
N LEU A 84 -17.52 -1.30 -37.23
CA LEU A 84 -17.69 -1.79 -35.85
C LEU A 84 -16.40 -2.28 -35.23
N PRO A 85 -15.51 -3.07 -35.88
CA PRO A 85 -14.21 -3.42 -35.31
C PRO A 85 -13.30 -2.22 -35.06
N GLU A 86 -13.37 -1.17 -35.89
CA GLU A 86 -12.62 0.09 -35.68
C GLU A 86 -13.13 0.80 -34.43
N LEU A 87 -14.44 0.90 -34.22
CA LEU A 87 -15.06 1.48 -33.04
C LEU A 87 -14.74 0.68 -31.76
N GLU A 88 -14.67 -0.65 -31.85
CA GLU A 88 -14.27 -1.50 -30.73
C GLU A 88 -12.80 -1.24 -30.31
N GLU A 89 -11.91 -0.96 -31.28
CA GLU A 89 -10.53 -0.58 -30.98
C GLU A 89 -10.44 0.83 -30.43
N GLU A 90 -11.21 1.79 -30.99
CA GLU A 90 -11.30 3.16 -30.47
C GLU A 90 -11.85 3.18 -29.03
N GLU A 91 -12.83 2.34 -28.71
CA GLU A 91 -13.37 2.18 -27.36
C GLU A 91 -12.30 1.68 -26.39
N ARG A 92 -11.59 0.59 -26.75
CA ARG A 92 -10.49 0.06 -25.92
C ARG A 92 -9.40 1.11 -25.67
N ALA A 93 -9.01 1.84 -26.72
CA ALA A 93 -8.00 2.89 -26.60
C ALA A 93 -8.48 4.07 -25.73
N ALA A 94 -9.74 4.48 -25.85
CA ALA A 94 -10.31 5.56 -25.04
C ALA A 94 -10.47 5.15 -23.57
N GLU A 95 -10.87 3.91 -23.30
CA GLU A 95 -10.97 3.36 -21.96
C GLU A 95 -9.59 3.23 -21.29
N ALA A 96 -8.59 2.72 -22.03
CA ALA A 96 -7.22 2.63 -21.53
C ALA A 96 -6.66 4.02 -21.19
N ALA A 97 -6.83 5.01 -22.05
CA ALA A 97 -6.35 6.38 -21.81
C ALA A 97 -6.98 7.01 -20.55
N LEU A 98 -8.27 6.81 -20.32
CA LEU A 98 -8.95 7.30 -19.10
C LEU A 98 -8.44 6.55 -17.87
N ASN A 99 -8.33 5.21 -17.94
CA ASN A 99 -7.85 4.39 -16.84
C ASN A 99 -6.41 4.71 -16.45
N ASP A 100 -5.52 4.93 -17.42
CA ASP A 100 -4.13 5.31 -17.17
C ASP A 100 -4.04 6.68 -16.50
N ALA A 101 -4.83 7.66 -16.96
CA ALA A 101 -4.90 8.97 -16.33
C ALA A 101 -5.39 8.88 -14.87
N LEU A 102 -6.49 8.16 -14.61
CA LEU A 102 -7.00 7.95 -13.26
C LEU A 102 -6.03 7.16 -12.36
N ALA A 103 -5.28 6.22 -12.93
CA ALA A 103 -4.32 5.40 -12.18
C ALA A 103 -3.10 6.19 -11.68
N ALA A 104 -2.76 7.30 -12.32
CA ALA A 104 -1.64 8.16 -11.94
C ALA A 104 -1.97 9.15 -10.81
N ILE A 105 -3.24 9.31 -10.46
CA ILE A 105 -3.70 10.30 -9.46
C ILE A 105 -3.73 9.67 -8.07
N PRO A 106 -3.14 10.33 -7.04
CA PRO A 106 -3.18 9.84 -5.67
C PRO A 106 -4.60 9.91 -5.08
N ASN A 107 -4.81 9.17 -3.99
CA ASN A 107 -6.06 9.26 -3.23
C ASN A 107 -6.25 10.66 -2.62
N LEU A 108 -7.50 11.06 -2.39
CA LEU A 108 -7.82 12.34 -1.76
C LEU A 108 -7.76 12.23 -0.23
N PRO A 109 -7.29 13.29 0.45
CA PRO A 109 -7.24 13.31 1.90
C PRO A 109 -8.63 13.46 2.51
N LEU A 110 -8.88 12.77 3.63
CA LEU A 110 -10.07 13.01 4.46
C LEU A 110 -10.04 14.43 5.03
N ASP A 111 -11.21 14.94 5.43
CA ASP A 111 -11.37 16.33 5.86
C ASP A 111 -10.56 16.68 7.10
N ASP A 112 -10.35 15.73 8.01
CA ASP A 112 -9.61 15.88 9.26
C ASP A 112 -8.09 15.80 9.10
N VAL A 113 -7.56 15.58 7.89
CA VAL A 113 -6.13 15.56 7.62
C VAL A 113 -5.58 16.99 7.63
N PRO A 114 -4.53 17.30 8.43
CA PRO A 114 -3.96 18.63 8.47
C PRO A 114 -3.34 19.01 7.11
N ALA A 115 -3.48 20.28 6.73
CA ALA A 115 -2.78 20.82 5.57
C ALA A 115 -1.30 21.00 5.91
N GLY A 116 -0.41 20.66 4.97
CA GLY A 116 1.03 20.81 5.14
C GLY A 116 1.80 20.35 3.92
N ALA A 117 3.08 20.68 3.86
CA ALA A 117 3.96 20.40 2.74
C ALA A 117 4.83 19.13 2.93
N ASP A 118 5.29 18.90 4.16
CA ASP A 118 6.22 17.83 4.49
C ASP A 118 6.10 17.38 5.97
N GLU A 119 7.07 16.58 6.44
CA GLU A 119 7.09 15.97 7.78
C GLU A 119 7.05 16.99 8.94
N ASP A 120 7.49 18.23 8.72
CA ASP A 120 7.50 19.28 9.76
C ASP A 120 6.09 19.80 10.06
N ASP A 121 5.15 19.62 9.15
CA ASP A 121 3.74 20.02 9.28
C ASP A 121 2.85 18.90 9.88
N ASN A 122 3.42 17.73 10.21
CA ASN A 122 2.69 16.63 10.80
C ASN A 122 2.20 16.97 12.21
N GLN A 123 0.98 16.55 12.53
CA GLN A 123 0.33 16.83 13.81
C GLN A 123 0.70 15.79 14.87
N LEU A 124 1.34 16.22 15.97
CA LEU A 124 1.54 15.36 17.14
C LEU A 124 0.18 15.07 17.83
N MET A 125 -0.13 13.77 17.94
CA MET A 125 -1.34 13.30 18.62
C MET A 125 -1.09 13.00 20.11
N HIS A 126 -0.02 12.26 20.42
CA HIS A 126 0.44 11.99 21.77
C HIS A 126 1.85 11.41 21.80
N GLU A 127 2.47 11.43 22.98
CA GLU A 127 3.71 10.72 23.29
C GLU A 127 3.48 9.71 24.40
N ARG A 128 4.20 8.58 24.39
CA ARG A 128 4.13 7.52 25.40
C ARG A 128 5.52 6.97 25.72
N GLY A 129 5.67 6.56 26.99
CA GLY A 129 6.91 6.00 27.53
C GLY A 129 7.96 7.07 27.89
N PRO A 130 8.68 6.88 29.00
CA PRO A 130 9.77 7.78 29.39
C PRO A 130 11.00 7.54 28.49
N LYS A 131 11.66 8.61 28.05
CA LYS A 131 12.96 8.51 27.37
C LYS A 131 13.99 8.00 28.37
N PRO A 132 14.85 7.01 28.01
CA PRO A 132 15.86 6.49 28.91
C PRO A 132 16.92 7.54 29.22
N VAL A 133 17.42 7.52 30.46
CA VAL A 133 18.53 8.36 30.91
C VAL A 133 19.73 7.47 31.16
N PHE A 134 20.86 7.79 30.55
CA PHE A 134 22.09 7.01 30.65
C PHE A 134 23.12 7.76 31.47
N GLY A 135 23.88 7.02 32.29
CA GLY A 135 25.01 7.54 33.05
C GLY A 135 26.37 7.45 32.32
N PHE A 136 26.33 7.12 31.02
CA PHE A 136 27.47 6.92 30.15
C PHE A 136 27.24 7.51 28.76
N ASP A 137 28.30 7.61 27.95
CA ASP A 137 28.21 8.11 26.58
C ASP A 137 27.46 7.11 25.68
N ILE A 138 26.29 7.51 25.21
CA ILE A 138 25.44 6.71 24.34
C ILE A 138 26.01 6.65 22.91
N ARG A 139 25.80 5.51 22.26
CA ARG A 139 26.27 5.26 20.88
C ARG A 139 25.08 4.97 19.96
N GLU A 140 25.24 5.31 18.70
CA GLU A 140 24.28 4.90 17.68
C GLU A 140 24.39 3.40 17.38
N HIS A 141 23.33 2.84 16.81
CA HIS A 141 23.21 1.40 16.50
C HIS A 141 24.31 0.89 15.54
N ASP A 142 24.83 1.75 14.64
CA ASP A 142 25.89 1.38 13.70
C ASP A 142 27.26 1.22 14.39
N ALA A 143 27.44 1.83 15.55
CA ALA A 143 28.62 1.64 16.40
C ALA A 143 28.46 0.44 17.36
N ILE A 144 27.25 0.13 17.82
CA ILE A 144 26.97 -0.98 18.74
C ILE A 144 26.82 -2.31 17.95
N GLY A 145 26.10 -2.25 16.85
CA GLY A 145 25.66 -3.42 16.08
C GLY A 145 26.75 -4.37 15.60
N PRO A 146 27.91 -3.89 15.10
CA PRO A 146 28.99 -4.78 14.66
C PRO A 146 29.47 -5.75 15.74
N GLY A 147 29.60 -5.31 16.99
CA GLY A 147 29.95 -6.16 18.13
C GLY A 147 28.90 -7.26 18.40
N LEU A 148 27.67 -7.07 18.02
CA LEU A 148 26.55 -8.00 18.21
C LEU A 148 26.23 -8.84 16.97
N GLY A 149 26.83 -8.51 15.81
CA GLY A 149 26.71 -9.29 14.59
C GLY A 149 25.93 -8.61 13.47
N LEU A 150 25.75 -7.28 13.48
CA LEU A 150 25.39 -6.51 12.29
C LEU A 150 26.66 -6.31 11.45
N ASP A 151 26.80 -7.07 10.39
CA ASP A 151 27.99 -7.09 9.53
C ASP A 151 27.70 -6.30 8.24
N PHE A 152 27.94 -5.00 8.32
CA PHE A 152 27.73 -4.07 7.21
C PHE A 152 28.73 -4.29 6.07
N GLU A 153 29.99 -4.57 6.39
CA GLU A 153 31.06 -4.75 5.41
C GLU A 153 30.80 -5.98 4.52
N THR A 154 30.50 -7.11 5.13
CA THR A 154 30.15 -8.34 4.38
C THR A 154 28.84 -8.17 3.60
N GLY A 155 27.85 -7.46 4.16
CA GLY A 155 26.60 -7.16 3.46
C GLY A 155 26.84 -6.37 2.18
N VAL A 156 27.66 -5.32 2.26
CA VAL A 156 28.06 -4.50 1.10
C VAL A 156 28.87 -5.31 0.09
N ALA A 157 29.79 -6.16 0.52
CA ALA A 157 30.58 -7.00 -0.37
C ALA A 157 29.72 -8.01 -1.15
N LEU A 158 28.64 -8.51 -0.53
CA LEU A 158 27.71 -9.49 -1.15
C LEU A 158 26.74 -8.86 -2.13
N ALA A 159 26.17 -7.70 -1.80
CA ALA A 159 25.00 -7.18 -2.51
C ALA A 159 25.01 -5.66 -2.75
N GLY A 160 26.03 -4.95 -2.28
CA GLY A 160 26.13 -3.49 -2.43
C GLY A 160 25.64 -2.71 -1.21
N ALA A 161 25.59 -1.40 -1.33
CA ALA A 161 25.12 -0.50 -0.28
C ALA A 161 23.69 -0.84 0.16
N ARG A 162 23.35 -0.51 1.42
CA ARG A 162 22.03 -0.79 2.03
C ARG A 162 21.66 -2.27 2.11
N PHE A 163 22.64 -3.17 2.06
CA PHE A 163 22.50 -4.57 2.45
C PHE A 163 23.37 -4.83 3.68
N THR A 164 22.82 -5.57 4.62
CA THR A 164 23.52 -5.92 5.86
C THR A 164 23.42 -7.42 6.09
N LEU A 165 24.55 -8.06 6.38
CA LEU A 165 24.54 -9.44 6.85
C LEU A 165 24.33 -9.45 8.36
N VAL A 166 23.31 -10.17 8.81
CA VAL A 166 22.96 -10.27 10.24
C VAL A 166 23.33 -11.66 10.73
N ARG A 167 24.16 -11.74 11.81
CA ARG A 167 24.66 -13.02 12.33
C ARG A 167 24.68 -13.07 13.86
N GLY A 168 24.83 -14.25 14.42
CA GLY A 168 25.02 -14.47 15.87
C GLY A 168 23.88 -13.96 16.73
N ALA A 169 24.19 -13.11 17.72
CA ALA A 169 23.23 -12.55 18.64
C ALA A 169 22.19 -11.66 17.95
N ALA A 170 22.62 -10.83 17.00
CA ALA A 170 21.72 -9.99 16.20
C ALA A 170 20.75 -10.83 15.36
N ALA A 171 21.19 -11.96 14.76
CA ALA A 171 20.28 -12.83 14.01
C ALA A 171 19.25 -13.51 14.89
N ARG A 172 19.60 -13.85 16.13
CA ARG A 172 18.62 -14.38 17.10
C ARG A 172 17.60 -13.31 17.48
N LEU A 173 18.04 -12.07 17.73
CA LEU A 173 17.16 -10.94 18.01
C LEU A 173 16.24 -10.63 16.83
N ASN A 174 16.75 -10.63 15.59
CA ASN A 174 15.96 -10.45 14.38
C ASN A 174 14.78 -11.41 14.31
N ARG A 175 15.06 -12.72 14.47
CA ARG A 175 14.03 -13.76 14.48
C ARG A 175 13.05 -13.60 15.65
N ALA A 176 13.53 -13.26 16.84
CA ALA A 176 12.71 -13.07 18.03
C ALA A 176 11.72 -11.91 17.84
N LEU A 177 12.16 -10.80 17.27
CA LEU A 177 11.32 -9.63 16.96
C LEU A 177 10.21 -9.98 15.97
N GLY A 178 10.53 -10.70 14.90
CA GLY A 178 9.54 -11.13 13.91
C GLY A 178 8.45 -12.02 14.52
N GLN A 179 8.85 -13.03 15.31
CA GLN A 179 7.91 -13.92 15.99
C GLN A 179 7.08 -13.20 17.04
N PHE A 180 7.71 -12.34 17.85
CA PHE A 180 7.03 -11.51 18.83
C PHE A 180 5.96 -10.62 18.18
N GLY A 181 6.30 -9.94 17.06
CA GLY A 181 5.35 -9.08 16.35
C GLY A 181 4.14 -9.87 15.85
N LEU A 182 4.34 -11.03 15.22
CA LEU A 182 3.24 -11.90 14.79
C LEU A 182 2.37 -12.36 15.95
N ASP A 183 2.99 -12.80 17.07
CA ASP A 183 2.25 -13.26 18.24
C ASP A 183 1.39 -12.13 18.86
N VAL A 184 1.91 -10.90 18.92
CA VAL A 184 1.12 -9.76 19.40
C VAL A 184 -0.09 -9.52 18.51
N LEU A 185 0.10 -9.47 17.18
CA LEU A 185 -0.97 -9.19 16.23
C LEU A 185 -2.03 -10.28 16.18
N THR A 186 -1.61 -11.55 16.22
CA THR A 186 -2.54 -12.69 16.11
C THR A 186 -3.27 -12.97 17.43
N ARG A 187 -2.55 -13.00 18.55
CA ARG A 187 -3.12 -13.42 19.84
C ARG A 187 -3.92 -12.31 20.54
N TYR A 188 -3.54 -11.04 20.37
CA TYR A 188 -4.15 -9.94 21.12
C TYR A 188 -5.00 -9.02 20.23
N HIS A 189 -4.75 -8.98 18.93
CA HIS A 189 -5.41 -8.04 18.02
C HIS A 189 -6.25 -8.71 16.92
N GLY A 190 -6.40 -10.05 16.96
CA GLY A 190 -7.33 -10.80 16.12
C GLY A 190 -7.00 -10.77 14.62
N TYR A 191 -5.72 -10.62 14.26
CA TYR A 191 -5.27 -10.80 12.89
C TYR A 191 -5.06 -12.29 12.58
N GLU A 192 -5.49 -12.72 11.41
CA GLU A 192 -5.17 -14.03 10.85
C GLU A 192 -3.77 -13.99 10.24
N GLU A 193 -2.89 -14.90 10.65
CA GLU A 193 -1.56 -15.04 10.06
C GLU A 193 -1.66 -15.70 8.68
N VAL A 194 -1.00 -15.09 7.70
CA VAL A 194 -0.93 -15.56 6.31
C VAL A 194 0.52 -15.67 5.88
N VAL A 195 0.86 -16.73 5.14
CA VAL A 195 2.15 -16.87 4.45
C VAL A 195 1.93 -16.67 2.94
N PRO A 196 2.06 -15.44 2.44
CA PRO A 196 1.74 -15.13 1.06
C PRO A 196 2.91 -15.36 0.09
N PRO A 197 2.65 -15.48 -1.23
CA PRO A 197 3.69 -15.37 -2.25
C PRO A 197 4.42 -14.03 -2.18
N LEU A 198 5.77 -14.08 -2.33
CA LEU A 198 6.64 -12.88 -2.37
C LEU A 198 6.84 -12.36 -3.80
N LEU A 199 6.63 -13.21 -4.80
CA LEU A 199 6.67 -12.88 -6.22
C LEU A 199 5.24 -12.76 -6.74
N VAL A 200 4.86 -11.58 -7.21
CA VAL A 200 3.49 -11.27 -7.64
C VAL A 200 3.44 -10.78 -9.08
N ARG A 201 2.25 -10.79 -9.67
CA ARG A 201 1.99 -10.23 -11.01
C ARG A 201 1.77 -8.73 -10.94
N SER A 202 1.87 -8.06 -12.10
CA SER A 202 1.67 -6.61 -12.22
C SER A 202 0.28 -6.17 -11.72
N GLU A 203 -0.75 -7.00 -11.90
CA GLU A 203 -2.11 -6.68 -11.45
C GLU A 203 -2.19 -6.57 -9.92
N ALA A 204 -1.42 -7.35 -9.17
CA ALA A 204 -1.36 -7.24 -7.72
C ALA A 204 -0.67 -5.94 -7.29
N MET A 205 0.43 -5.55 -7.95
CA MET A 205 1.10 -4.27 -7.73
C MET A 205 0.19 -3.08 -8.09
N PHE A 206 -0.58 -3.20 -9.17
CA PHE A 206 -1.57 -2.20 -9.57
C PHE A 206 -2.66 -2.05 -8.51
N GLY A 207 -3.15 -3.17 -7.97
CA GLY A 207 -4.24 -3.20 -6.99
C GLY A 207 -3.98 -2.34 -5.75
N THR A 208 -2.77 -2.32 -5.24
CA THR A 208 -2.36 -1.52 -4.08
C THR A 208 -1.75 -0.16 -4.41
N GLY A 209 -1.68 0.21 -5.71
CA GLY A 209 -1.20 1.52 -6.15
C GLY A 209 0.33 1.61 -6.27
N GLN A 210 1.05 0.49 -6.27
CA GLN A 210 2.49 0.49 -6.53
C GLN A 210 2.80 0.79 -8.00
N LEU A 211 2.05 0.21 -8.91
CA LEU A 211 2.12 0.51 -10.34
C LEU A 211 0.97 1.44 -10.77
N PRO A 212 1.20 2.27 -11.79
CA PRO A 212 2.44 2.44 -12.57
C PRO A 212 3.49 3.33 -11.91
N LYS A 213 3.12 4.16 -10.92
CA LYS A 213 3.90 5.31 -10.44
C LYS A 213 5.27 4.95 -9.85
N PHE A 214 5.37 3.84 -9.12
CA PHE A 214 6.58 3.47 -8.37
C PHE A 214 7.37 2.32 -8.99
N ALA A 215 7.25 2.11 -10.31
CA ALA A 215 7.93 1.02 -10.99
C ALA A 215 9.46 1.02 -10.77
N GLU A 216 10.08 2.20 -10.67
CA GLU A 216 11.53 2.36 -10.44
C GLU A 216 11.95 1.98 -9.01
N ASP A 217 11.03 2.03 -8.04
CA ASP A 217 11.26 1.63 -6.66
C ASP A 217 11.11 0.12 -6.43
N LEU A 218 10.73 -0.65 -7.46
CA LEU A 218 10.45 -2.07 -7.38
C LEU A 218 11.54 -2.92 -8.05
N PHE A 219 11.78 -4.12 -7.53
CA PHE A 219 12.56 -5.14 -8.20
C PHE A 219 11.67 -6.04 -9.06
N GLN A 220 12.05 -6.22 -10.32
CA GLN A 220 11.37 -7.08 -11.26
C GLN A 220 12.25 -8.27 -11.67
N THR A 221 11.64 -9.44 -11.81
CA THR A 221 12.29 -10.65 -12.32
C THR A 221 12.28 -10.67 -13.85
N THR A 222 13.17 -11.46 -14.45
CA THR A 222 13.28 -11.57 -15.92
C THR A 222 12.05 -12.21 -16.57
N ASP A 223 11.20 -12.90 -15.80
CA ASP A 223 9.92 -13.46 -16.27
C ASP A 223 8.72 -12.52 -16.04
N GLY A 224 8.99 -11.26 -15.65
CA GLY A 224 7.98 -10.20 -15.54
C GLY A 224 7.22 -10.17 -14.21
N ARG A 225 7.59 -10.97 -13.21
CA ARG A 225 7.04 -10.85 -11.85
C ARG A 225 7.78 -9.79 -11.06
N TRP A 226 7.17 -9.39 -9.94
CA TRP A 226 7.70 -8.37 -9.04
C TRP A 226 7.94 -8.95 -7.66
N LEU A 227 9.07 -8.59 -7.03
CA LEU A 227 9.26 -8.82 -5.61
C LEU A 227 8.43 -7.80 -4.81
N ILE A 228 7.72 -8.25 -3.79
CA ILE A 228 6.86 -7.38 -2.99
C ILE A 228 7.68 -6.35 -2.20
N PRO A 229 7.33 -5.05 -2.23
CA PRO A 229 7.93 -4.03 -1.36
C PRO A 229 7.35 -4.04 0.05
N THR A 230 6.25 -4.75 0.23
CA THR A 230 5.46 -4.95 1.45
C THR A 230 4.48 -6.10 1.22
N SER A 231 4.17 -6.89 2.25
CA SER A 231 3.13 -7.92 2.14
C SER A 231 1.71 -7.35 2.00
N GLU A 232 1.51 -6.05 2.20
CA GLU A 232 0.27 -5.35 1.82
C GLU A 232 -0.18 -5.75 0.41
N VAL A 233 0.77 -5.80 -0.55
CA VAL A 233 0.45 -6.16 -1.94
C VAL A 233 -0.22 -7.52 -2.02
N SER A 234 0.33 -8.52 -1.39
CA SER A 234 -0.21 -9.89 -1.42
C SER A 234 -1.49 -10.01 -0.59
N LEU A 235 -1.51 -9.43 0.62
CA LEU A 235 -2.62 -9.57 1.56
C LEU A 235 -3.88 -8.85 1.08
N THR A 236 -3.74 -7.62 0.59
CA THR A 236 -4.88 -6.83 0.10
C THR A 236 -5.51 -7.46 -1.14
N ASN A 237 -4.70 -8.07 -2.01
CA ASN A 237 -5.19 -8.73 -3.21
C ASN A 237 -5.88 -10.09 -2.96
N ILE A 238 -5.96 -10.60 -1.72
CA ILE A 238 -6.76 -11.79 -1.36
C ILE A 238 -8.23 -11.62 -1.78
N VAL A 239 -8.74 -10.38 -1.74
CA VAL A 239 -10.13 -10.04 -2.10
C VAL A 239 -10.29 -9.48 -3.51
N ARG A 240 -9.24 -9.50 -4.34
CA ARG A 240 -9.27 -9.03 -5.72
C ARG A 240 -10.37 -9.74 -6.52
N GLU A 241 -11.16 -8.94 -7.27
CA GLU A 241 -12.26 -9.39 -8.14
C GLU A 241 -13.35 -10.20 -7.43
N LYS A 242 -13.43 -10.08 -6.09
CA LYS A 242 -14.46 -10.75 -5.29
C LYS A 242 -15.61 -9.82 -4.94
N ILE A 243 -16.78 -10.42 -4.72
CA ILE A 243 -17.94 -9.81 -4.06
C ILE A 243 -18.17 -10.62 -2.79
N LEU A 244 -17.72 -10.08 -1.65
CA LEU A 244 -17.83 -10.72 -0.36
C LEU A 244 -19.28 -10.66 0.17
N ALA A 245 -19.66 -11.59 1.03
CA ALA A 245 -20.85 -11.45 1.84
C ALA A 245 -20.58 -10.44 2.98
N ALA A 246 -21.61 -9.76 3.48
CA ALA A 246 -21.44 -8.77 4.54
C ALA A 246 -20.91 -9.39 5.86
N ASP A 247 -21.28 -10.63 6.14
CA ASP A 247 -20.86 -11.39 7.33
C ASP A 247 -19.43 -11.95 7.24
N GLU A 248 -18.78 -11.90 6.06
CA GLU A 248 -17.36 -12.17 5.93
C GLU A 248 -16.49 -11.01 6.43
N LEU A 249 -17.04 -9.80 6.60
CA LEU A 249 -16.33 -8.62 7.03
C LEU A 249 -16.50 -8.34 8.55
N PRO A 250 -15.50 -7.82 9.23
CA PRO A 250 -14.18 -7.40 8.73
C PRO A 250 -13.20 -8.56 8.54
N LEU A 251 -12.37 -8.51 7.48
CA LEU A 251 -11.21 -9.39 7.33
C LEU A 251 -9.95 -8.69 7.85
N ARG A 252 -9.11 -9.40 8.59
CA ARG A 252 -7.86 -8.88 9.17
C ARG A 252 -6.74 -9.88 8.96
N PHE A 253 -5.75 -9.50 8.19
CA PHE A 253 -4.62 -10.36 7.82
C PHE A 253 -3.30 -9.77 8.32
N THR A 254 -2.37 -10.64 8.73
CA THR A 254 -0.98 -10.25 9.01
C THR A 254 -0.02 -11.26 8.40
N ALA A 255 1.14 -10.78 7.97
CA ALA A 255 2.22 -11.62 7.46
C ALA A 255 3.57 -11.03 7.82
N LEU A 256 4.48 -11.87 8.30
CA LEU A 256 5.91 -11.54 8.42
C LEU A 256 6.60 -11.96 7.13
N THR A 257 7.08 -11.00 6.35
CA THR A 257 7.75 -11.29 5.08
C THR A 257 9.02 -10.47 4.89
N PRO A 258 9.99 -10.97 4.11
CA PRO A 258 10.93 -10.11 3.43
C PRO A 258 10.20 -9.11 2.54
N CYS A 259 10.72 -7.89 2.49
CA CYS A 259 10.25 -6.80 1.65
C CYS A 259 11.43 -6.24 0.86
N PHE A 260 11.20 -5.84 -0.39
CA PHE A 260 12.27 -5.45 -1.31
C PHE A 260 11.96 -4.09 -1.93
N ARG A 261 12.88 -3.11 -1.76
CA ARG A 261 12.73 -1.75 -2.30
C ARG A 261 14.05 -1.30 -2.93
N SER A 262 14.01 -0.79 -4.17
CA SER A 262 15.20 -0.26 -4.82
C SER A 262 15.60 1.12 -4.27
N GLU A 263 14.69 1.78 -3.53
CA GLU A 263 14.95 3.08 -2.88
C GLU A 263 15.49 4.14 -3.86
N ALA A 264 14.98 4.15 -5.10
CA ALA A 264 15.44 5.01 -6.19
C ALA A 264 15.32 6.51 -5.84
N GLY A 265 14.24 6.88 -5.13
CA GLY A 265 13.98 8.26 -4.69
C GLY A 265 14.74 8.69 -3.43
N ALA A 266 15.50 7.79 -2.76
CA ALA A 266 16.14 8.05 -1.47
C ALA A 266 17.68 8.15 -1.56
N ALA A 267 18.22 8.59 -2.69
CA ALA A 267 19.65 8.74 -2.89
C ALA A 267 20.25 9.66 -1.82
N GLY A 268 21.30 9.15 -1.11
CA GLY A 268 22.02 9.92 -0.09
C GLY A 268 21.38 9.98 1.31
N ARG A 269 20.13 9.52 1.50
CA ARG A 269 19.48 9.48 2.82
C ARG A 269 19.75 8.16 3.54
N ASP A 270 20.08 8.21 4.84
CA ASP A 270 20.28 7.05 5.72
C ASP A 270 21.12 5.94 5.06
N THR A 271 22.29 6.31 4.50
CA THR A 271 23.19 5.37 3.79
C THR A 271 24.01 4.51 4.73
N ARG A 272 24.05 4.86 6.03
CA ARG A 272 24.74 4.11 7.09
C ARG A 272 23.73 3.42 8.01
N GLY A 273 24.18 2.36 8.66
CA GLY A 273 23.39 1.64 9.66
C GLY A 273 22.32 0.75 9.08
N PHE A 274 21.27 0.49 9.86
CA PHE A 274 20.23 -0.52 9.61
C PHE A 274 18.84 0.06 9.45
N ILE A 275 18.71 1.39 9.29
CA ILE A 275 17.40 2.09 9.22
C ILE A 275 16.75 1.93 7.85
N ARG A 276 17.54 2.02 6.77
CA ARG A 276 17.03 1.97 5.39
C ARG A 276 17.80 0.93 4.56
N GLN A 277 17.12 -0.17 4.26
CA GLN A 277 17.69 -1.34 3.59
C GLN A 277 16.90 -1.67 2.32
N HIS A 278 17.58 -2.19 1.28
CA HIS A 278 16.93 -2.71 0.06
C HIS A 278 16.13 -4.00 0.32
N GLN A 279 16.53 -4.75 1.33
CA GLN A 279 15.86 -5.95 1.82
C GLN A 279 15.69 -5.85 3.33
N PHE A 280 14.46 -6.01 3.83
CA PHE A 280 14.14 -5.98 5.26
C PHE A 280 12.93 -6.89 5.54
N GLU A 281 12.68 -7.18 6.80
CA GLU A 281 11.52 -7.98 7.22
C GLU A 281 10.50 -7.11 7.94
N LYS A 282 9.21 -7.37 7.66
CA LYS A 282 8.10 -6.64 8.25
C LYS A 282 6.92 -7.55 8.52
N ALA A 283 6.37 -7.47 9.74
CA ALA A 283 5.03 -7.95 10.05
C ALA A 283 4.03 -6.86 9.64
N GLU A 284 3.30 -7.09 8.56
CA GLU A 284 2.30 -6.19 8.01
C GLU A 284 0.93 -6.52 8.52
N MET A 285 0.09 -5.51 8.70
CA MET A 285 -1.34 -5.62 8.98
C MET A 285 -2.14 -5.12 7.78
N VAL A 286 -3.17 -5.86 7.39
CA VAL A 286 -4.16 -5.43 6.39
C VAL A 286 -5.55 -5.69 6.95
N SER A 287 -6.43 -4.72 6.81
CA SER A 287 -7.84 -4.86 7.14
C SER A 287 -8.71 -4.53 5.92
N ILE A 288 -9.75 -5.33 5.71
CA ILE A 288 -10.79 -5.14 4.69
C ILE A 288 -12.10 -4.99 5.44
N VAL A 289 -12.76 -3.84 5.27
CA VAL A 289 -13.93 -3.48 6.09
C VAL A 289 -15.03 -2.84 5.25
N PRO A 290 -16.28 -2.80 5.74
CA PRO A 290 -17.31 -1.93 5.18
C PRO A 290 -16.91 -0.45 5.39
N PRO A 291 -17.38 0.48 4.54
CA PRO A 291 -17.03 1.91 4.62
C PRO A 291 -17.27 2.56 5.98
N ASP A 292 -18.38 2.23 6.62
CA ASP A 292 -18.81 2.76 7.94
C ASP A 292 -17.93 2.32 9.11
N GLN A 293 -17.13 1.24 8.95
CA GLN A 293 -16.21 0.74 9.97
C GLN A 293 -14.77 1.23 9.77
N SER A 294 -14.48 1.94 8.68
CA SER A 294 -13.11 2.29 8.27
C SER A 294 -12.38 3.15 9.31
N GLU A 295 -13.06 4.11 9.92
CA GLU A 295 -12.46 4.98 10.92
C GLU A 295 -12.11 4.23 12.22
N ALA A 296 -13.05 3.47 12.74
CA ALA A 296 -12.84 2.66 13.94
C ALA A 296 -11.74 1.61 13.74
N GLU A 297 -11.68 1.00 12.54
CA GLU A 297 -10.64 0.03 12.20
C GLU A 297 -9.26 0.68 12.06
N HIS A 298 -9.17 1.92 11.57
CA HIS A 298 -7.90 2.65 11.50
C HIS A 298 -7.33 2.94 12.89
N GLU A 299 -8.18 3.38 13.83
CA GLU A 299 -7.78 3.55 15.22
C GLU A 299 -7.36 2.23 15.87
N ARG A 300 -8.11 1.15 15.64
CA ARG A 300 -7.79 -0.19 16.16
C ARG A 300 -6.47 -0.73 15.61
N MET A 301 -6.20 -0.54 14.30
CA MET A 301 -4.96 -0.95 13.65
C MET A 301 -3.77 -0.19 14.22
N THR A 302 -3.90 1.13 14.37
CA THR A 302 -2.84 1.96 14.95
C THR A 302 -2.56 1.58 16.40
N ALA A 303 -3.62 1.32 17.19
CA ALA A 303 -3.47 0.85 18.57
C ALA A 303 -2.75 -0.51 18.66
N ALA A 304 -2.92 -1.40 17.68
CA ALA A 304 -2.19 -2.67 17.63
C ALA A 304 -0.68 -2.45 17.43
N ALA A 305 -0.29 -1.50 16.57
CA ALA A 305 1.11 -1.13 16.40
C ALA A 305 1.69 -0.43 17.66
N GLU A 306 0.91 0.42 18.32
CA GLU A 306 1.30 1.03 19.61
C GLU A 306 1.50 -0.02 20.72
N ASP A 307 0.68 -1.07 20.77
CA ASP A 307 0.80 -2.15 21.76
C ASP A 307 2.12 -2.92 21.60
N VAL A 308 2.60 -3.13 20.37
CA VAL A 308 3.92 -3.72 20.10
C VAL A 308 5.03 -2.89 20.74
N LEU A 309 5.02 -1.56 20.55
CA LEU A 309 6.03 -0.66 21.14
C LEU A 309 5.91 -0.59 22.67
N THR A 310 4.69 -0.55 23.19
CA THR A 310 4.39 -0.50 24.63
C THR A 310 4.91 -1.75 25.33
N ARG A 311 4.68 -2.94 24.80
CA ARG A 311 5.18 -4.22 25.35
C ARG A 311 6.70 -4.31 25.34
N LEU A 312 7.34 -3.66 24.38
CA LEU A 312 8.80 -3.56 24.30
C LEU A 312 9.37 -2.44 25.19
N GLY A 313 8.53 -1.65 25.87
CA GLY A 313 8.95 -0.56 26.75
C GLY A 313 9.66 0.57 26.00
N LEU A 314 9.40 0.75 24.71
CA LEU A 314 10.02 1.77 23.89
C LEU A 314 9.24 3.09 23.96
N PRO A 315 9.91 4.24 24.14
CA PRO A 315 9.26 5.54 24.07
C PRO A 315 8.94 5.90 22.62
N PHE A 316 7.71 6.31 22.36
CA PHE A 316 7.23 6.64 21.02
C PHE A 316 6.25 7.81 21.02
N ARG A 317 6.01 8.35 19.83
CA ARG A 317 4.96 9.32 19.58
C ARG A 317 4.12 8.93 18.38
N ARG A 318 2.85 9.34 18.36
CA ARG A 318 1.93 9.19 17.24
C ARG A 318 1.77 10.51 16.51
N MET A 319 1.98 10.50 15.23
CA MET A 319 1.82 11.64 14.33
C MET A 319 0.66 11.40 13.37
N LYS A 320 -0.18 12.41 13.13
CA LYS A 320 -1.11 12.42 12.00
C LYS A 320 -0.42 13.14 10.86
N LEU A 321 -0.21 12.46 9.75
CA LEU A 321 0.49 13.04 8.62
C LEU A 321 -0.34 14.14 7.97
N CYS A 322 0.33 15.19 7.53
CA CYS A 322 -0.25 16.26 6.73
C CYS A 322 -0.44 15.83 5.27
N THR A 323 -1.19 16.62 4.52
CA THR A 323 -1.56 16.30 3.13
C THR A 323 -0.36 16.14 2.20
N GLY A 324 0.77 16.82 2.45
CA GLY A 324 2.00 16.72 1.64
C GLY A 324 2.83 15.48 1.93
N ASP A 325 2.73 14.91 3.15
CA ASP A 325 3.55 13.78 3.59
C ASP A 325 2.86 12.42 3.44
N MET A 326 1.54 12.39 3.20
CA MET A 326 0.79 11.14 3.03
C MET A 326 1.21 10.34 1.79
N GLY A 327 1.23 9.02 1.91
CA GLY A 327 1.45 8.08 0.81
C GLY A 327 0.40 8.20 -0.32
N PHE A 328 0.72 7.66 -1.49
CA PHE A 328 -0.10 7.77 -2.71
C PHE A 328 -1.52 7.22 -2.56
N SER A 329 -1.68 6.05 -1.94
CA SER A 329 -2.98 5.38 -1.80
C SER A 329 -3.74 5.81 -0.55
N ALA A 330 -3.10 6.53 0.37
CA ALA A 330 -3.68 6.89 1.67
C ALA A 330 -4.66 8.06 1.56
N ALA A 331 -5.76 7.95 2.31
CA ALA A 331 -6.69 9.04 2.58
C ALA A 331 -6.44 9.69 3.96
N ARG A 332 -5.87 8.94 4.90
CA ARG A 332 -5.35 9.41 6.20
C ARG A 332 -4.30 8.44 6.69
N THR A 333 -3.22 8.95 7.29
CA THR A 333 -2.13 8.14 7.83
C THR A 333 -1.78 8.58 9.24
N TYR A 334 -1.53 7.60 10.10
CA TYR A 334 -0.86 7.78 11.38
C TYR A 334 0.49 7.09 11.33
N ASP A 335 1.55 7.84 11.66
CA ASP A 335 2.88 7.29 11.86
C ASP A 335 3.18 7.17 13.36
N LEU A 336 3.84 6.09 13.72
CA LEU A 336 4.47 5.94 15.02
C LEU A 336 5.97 6.17 14.84
N GLU A 337 6.51 7.03 15.68
CA GLU A 337 7.94 7.33 15.71
C GLU A 337 8.53 6.94 17.05
N VAL A 338 9.60 6.15 17.05
CA VAL A 338 10.31 5.72 18.24
C VAL A 338 11.46 6.68 18.55
N TRP A 339 11.69 6.94 19.84
CA TRP A 339 12.85 7.70 20.28
C TRP A 339 14.14 6.90 20.08
N LEU A 340 15.10 7.45 19.40
CA LEU A 340 16.45 6.89 19.25
C LEU A 340 17.45 7.74 20.01
N PRO A 341 17.90 7.32 21.20
CA PRO A 341 18.78 8.13 22.05
C PRO A 341 20.13 8.43 21.40
N GLY A 342 20.72 7.50 20.64
CA GLY A 342 21.97 7.72 19.93
C GLY A 342 21.88 8.84 18.88
N GLN A 343 20.73 8.99 18.24
CA GLN A 343 20.46 10.05 17.28
C GLN A 343 19.84 11.31 17.92
N GLY A 344 19.37 11.23 19.17
CA GLY A 344 18.74 12.33 19.86
C GLY A 344 17.40 12.79 19.26
N ARG A 345 16.69 11.91 18.52
CA ARG A 345 15.45 12.25 17.82
C ARG A 345 14.49 11.06 17.70
N TYR A 346 13.25 11.38 17.37
CA TYR A 346 12.26 10.40 16.96
C TYR A 346 12.46 9.97 15.51
N ARG A 347 12.20 8.70 15.22
CA ARG A 347 12.27 8.11 13.86
C ARG A 347 11.05 7.24 13.61
N GLU A 348 10.48 7.34 12.43
CA GLU A 348 9.37 6.50 11.96
C GLU A 348 9.70 5.02 12.12
N ILE A 349 8.79 4.28 12.78
CA ILE A 349 8.91 2.84 13.01
C ILE A 349 7.68 2.06 12.52
N SER A 350 6.55 2.72 12.38
CA SER A 350 5.32 2.16 11.84
C SER A 350 4.53 3.25 11.14
N SER A 351 3.82 2.89 10.09
CA SER A 351 2.88 3.75 9.38
C SER A 351 1.59 2.98 9.18
N CYS A 352 0.44 3.55 9.57
CA CYS A 352 -0.90 2.96 9.47
C CYS A 352 -1.81 3.87 8.65
N SER A 353 -2.34 3.37 7.53
CA SER A 353 -3.13 4.15 6.58
C SER A 353 -4.51 3.55 6.34
N THR A 354 -5.52 4.41 6.23
CA THR A 354 -6.76 4.06 5.55
C THR A 354 -6.70 4.53 4.10
N CYS A 355 -7.01 3.63 3.19
CA CYS A 355 -7.05 3.90 1.75
C CYS A 355 -8.48 4.11 1.23
N THR A 356 -9.48 4.05 2.11
CA THR A 356 -10.90 4.07 1.73
C THR A 356 -11.19 3.05 0.62
N ASP A 357 -11.95 3.38 -0.40
CA ASP A 357 -12.27 2.51 -1.53
C ASP A 357 -11.25 2.59 -2.69
N PHE A 358 -10.18 3.38 -2.55
CA PHE A 358 -9.21 3.65 -3.60
C PHE A 358 -8.54 2.40 -4.16
N GLN A 359 -8.03 1.53 -3.28
CA GLN A 359 -7.43 0.25 -3.67
C GLN A 359 -8.51 -0.76 -4.09
N ALA A 360 -9.64 -0.79 -3.40
CA ALA A 360 -10.75 -1.67 -3.74
C ALA A 360 -11.27 -1.44 -5.17
N ARG A 361 -11.33 -0.19 -5.64
CA ARG A 361 -11.65 0.13 -7.03
C ARG A 361 -10.60 -0.37 -8.02
N ARG A 362 -9.31 -0.30 -7.68
CA ARG A 362 -8.22 -0.84 -8.52
C ARG A 362 -8.28 -2.36 -8.64
N MET A 363 -8.74 -3.03 -7.58
CA MET A 363 -8.83 -4.49 -7.49
C MET A 363 -10.22 -5.03 -7.82
N ASN A 364 -11.22 -4.16 -8.01
CA ASN A 364 -12.62 -4.54 -8.15
C ASN A 364 -13.14 -5.39 -6.97
N ALA A 365 -12.70 -5.05 -5.75
CA ALA A 365 -13.07 -5.72 -4.51
C ALA A 365 -14.34 -5.10 -3.92
N ARG A 366 -15.40 -5.87 -3.81
CA ARG A 366 -16.73 -5.40 -3.40
C ARG A 366 -17.32 -6.31 -2.33
N PHE A 367 -18.36 -5.84 -1.67
CA PHE A 367 -19.20 -6.66 -0.79
C PHE A 367 -20.68 -6.37 -1.07
N ARG A 368 -21.57 -7.26 -0.64
CA ARG A 368 -23.02 -7.03 -0.69
C ARG A 368 -23.43 -6.27 0.56
N GLY A 369 -23.86 -5.02 0.38
CA GLY A 369 -24.45 -4.23 1.45
C GLY A 369 -25.79 -4.79 1.93
N GLU A 370 -26.35 -4.17 2.97
CA GLU A 370 -27.67 -4.57 3.52
C GLU A 370 -28.82 -4.48 2.50
N ASP A 371 -28.70 -3.55 1.53
CA ASP A 371 -29.64 -3.40 0.41
C ASP A 371 -29.46 -4.45 -0.70
N GLY A 372 -28.52 -5.39 -0.52
CA GLY A 372 -28.17 -6.43 -1.48
C GLY A 372 -27.37 -5.94 -2.70
N LYS A 373 -27.05 -4.65 -2.79
CA LYS A 373 -26.25 -4.09 -3.89
C LYS A 373 -24.76 -4.22 -3.61
N PRO A 374 -23.94 -4.45 -4.64
CA PRO A 374 -22.49 -4.43 -4.50
C PRO A 374 -21.98 -3.01 -4.22
N ALA A 375 -21.19 -2.86 -3.14
CA ALA A 375 -20.44 -1.67 -2.79
C ALA A 375 -18.95 -2.01 -2.68
N PHE A 376 -18.06 -1.03 -2.88
CA PHE A 376 -16.64 -1.24 -2.67
C PHE A 376 -16.33 -1.35 -1.18
N VAL A 377 -15.44 -2.28 -0.83
CA VAL A 377 -14.87 -2.35 0.52
C VAL A 377 -13.90 -1.19 0.74
N HIS A 378 -13.61 -0.86 2.01
CA HIS A 378 -12.46 -0.04 2.38
C HIS A 378 -11.28 -0.93 2.74
N THR A 379 -10.08 -0.48 2.40
CA THR A 379 -8.82 -1.18 2.73
C THR A 379 -7.97 -0.32 3.66
N LEU A 380 -7.31 -0.98 4.59
CA LEU A 380 -6.35 -0.37 5.51
C LEU A 380 -5.08 -1.22 5.53
N ASN A 381 -3.95 -0.58 5.66
CA ASN A 381 -2.67 -1.25 5.85
C ASN A 381 -1.86 -0.58 6.95
N GLY A 382 -0.98 -1.33 7.59
CA GLY A 382 -0.09 -0.78 8.60
C GLY A 382 1.06 -1.70 8.96
N SER A 383 2.18 -1.11 9.31
CA SER A 383 3.34 -1.85 9.80
C SER A 383 3.13 -2.23 11.26
N GLY A 384 2.83 -3.49 11.54
CA GLY A 384 2.76 -3.99 12.92
C GLY A 384 4.13 -4.03 13.59
N LEU A 385 5.17 -4.47 12.85
CA LEU A 385 6.56 -4.44 13.31
C LEU A 385 7.52 -4.49 12.11
N VAL A 386 8.39 -3.49 11.98
CA VAL A 386 9.52 -3.48 11.03
C VAL A 386 10.76 -3.99 11.75
N VAL A 387 11.19 -5.23 11.47
CA VAL A 387 12.19 -5.94 12.26
C VAL A 387 13.50 -5.16 12.39
N GLY A 388 14.02 -4.62 11.28
CA GLY A 388 15.29 -3.89 11.27
C GLY A 388 15.23 -2.59 12.10
N ARG A 389 14.19 -1.77 11.91
CA ARG A 389 14.01 -0.52 12.70
C ARG A 389 13.75 -0.81 14.17
N MET A 390 12.99 -1.88 14.48
CA MET A 390 12.77 -2.31 15.84
C MET A 390 14.07 -2.77 16.51
N MET A 391 14.93 -3.48 15.77
CA MET A 391 16.26 -3.84 16.25
C MET A 391 17.09 -2.60 16.57
N VAL A 392 17.11 -1.59 15.70
CA VAL A 392 17.77 -0.31 15.96
C VAL A 392 17.27 0.31 17.26
N ALA A 393 15.94 0.35 17.45
CA ALA A 393 15.34 0.90 18.66
C ALA A 393 15.75 0.13 19.91
N ILE A 394 15.78 -1.21 19.87
CA ILE A 394 16.26 -2.03 21.00
C ILE A 394 17.74 -1.78 21.28
N LEU A 395 18.59 -1.78 20.25
CA LEU A 395 20.03 -1.55 20.42
C LEU A 395 20.32 -0.20 21.08
N GLU A 396 19.66 0.87 20.67
CA GLU A 396 19.92 2.20 21.20
C GLU A 396 19.26 2.45 22.58
N ASN A 397 18.02 1.98 22.79
CA ASN A 397 17.32 2.24 24.05
C ASN A 397 17.75 1.32 25.22
N TYR A 398 18.30 0.15 24.91
CA TYR A 398 18.67 -0.86 25.90
C TYR A 398 20.18 -1.11 25.99
N GLN A 399 21.01 -0.26 25.37
CA GLN A 399 22.47 -0.34 25.44
C GLN A 399 22.99 -0.19 26.88
N GLN A 400 24.09 -0.86 27.16
CA GLN A 400 24.78 -0.83 28.44
C GLN A 400 26.19 -0.23 28.23
N GLU A 401 26.80 0.25 29.34
CA GLU A 401 28.11 0.90 29.31
C GLU A 401 29.21 0.01 28.70
N ASP A 402 29.14 -1.28 28.93
CA ASP A 402 30.10 -2.27 28.44
C ASP A 402 29.85 -2.73 26.98
N GLY A 403 28.88 -2.13 26.31
CA GLY A 403 28.53 -2.43 24.92
C GLY A 403 27.57 -3.60 24.73
N ALA A 404 27.11 -4.21 25.80
CA ALA A 404 26.03 -5.17 25.75
C ALA A 404 24.66 -4.46 25.57
N VAL A 405 23.63 -5.24 25.27
CA VAL A 405 22.27 -4.74 25.14
C VAL A 405 21.33 -5.59 26.00
N ALA A 406 20.63 -4.98 26.94
CA ALA A 406 19.59 -5.65 27.71
C ALA A 406 18.43 -6.05 26.81
N ILE A 407 17.78 -7.16 27.12
CA ILE A 407 16.63 -7.66 26.38
C ILE A 407 15.34 -7.34 27.14
N PRO A 408 14.39 -6.62 26.52
CA PRO A 408 13.07 -6.41 27.11
C PRO A 408 12.42 -7.73 27.52
N ASP A 409 11.76 -7.75 28.67
CA ASP A 409 11.15 -8.96 29.26
C ASP A 409 10.23 -9.67 28.27
N ALA A 410 9.47 -8.91 27.47
CA ALA A 410 8.58 -9.46 26.46
C ALA A 410 9.28 -10.27 25.35
N LEU A 411 10.58 -10.02 25.10
CA LEU A 411 11.37 -10.75 24.09
C LEU A 411 12.14 -11.95 24.68
N GLN A 412 12.37 -12.00 25.98
CA GLN A 412 13.16 -13.07 26.59
C GLN A 412 12.64 -14.49 26.28
N PRO A 413 11.32 -14.77 26.26
CA PRO A 413 10.80 -16.09 25.89
C PRO A 413 11.21 -16.52 24.47
N TYR A 414 11.28 -15.58 23.52
CA TYR A 414 11.68 -15.84 22.13
C TYR A 414 13.19 -16.05 21.96
N LEU A 415 13.95 -15.71 22.99
CA LEU A 415 15.42 -15.87 23.04
C LEU A 415 15.88 -16.99 23.99
N GLY A 416 14.94 -17.84 24.44
CA GLY A 416 15.23 -18.93 25.38
C GLY A 416 15.62 -18.44 26.78
N GLY A 417 15.00 -17.34 27.23
CA GLY A 417 15.24 -16.74 28.54
C GLY A 417 16.49 -15.85 28.62
N LEU A 418 17.14 -15.56 27.49
CA LEU A 418 18.29 -14.66 27.46
C LEU A 418 17.83 -13.23 27.80
N ASN A 419 18.44 -12.62 28.79
CA ASN A 419 18.10 -11.28 29.25
C ASN A 419 19.09 -10.19 28.77
N ARG A 420 20.15 -10.60 28.04
CA ARG A 420 21.22 -9.70 27.59
C ARG A 420 21.92 -10.25 26.34
N LEU A 421 22.28 -9.39 25.40
CA LEU A 421 23.19 -9.71 24.29
C LEU A 421 24.58 -9.20 24.61
N GLU A 422 25.56 -10.09 24.54
CA GLU A 422 26.96 -9.75 24.78
C GLU A 422 27.66 -9.44 23.45
N PRO A 423 28.48 -8.37 23.40
CA PRO A 423 29.36 -8.14 22.26
C PRO A 423 30.36 -9.30 22.14
N LYS A 424 30.72 -9.65 20.90
CA LYS A 424 31.83 -10.58 20.68
C LYS A 424 33.12 -9.94 21.16
N ALA A 425 33.89 -10.72 21.89
CA ALA A 425 35.26 -10.38 22.28
C ALA A 425 36.17 -10.23 21.05
#